data_40a24afe554297a188b5e63d124ef62e
#
_entry.id   40a24afe554297a188b5e63d124ef62e
#
_cell.length_a   1.000
_cell.length_b   1.000
_cell.length_c   1.000
_cell.angle_alpha   90.00
_cell.angle_beta   90.00
_cell.angle_gamma   90.00
#
_symmetry.space_group_name_H-M   'P 1'
#
loop_
_entity.id
_entity.type
_entity.pdbx_description
1 polymer ?
#
loop_
_entity_poly.entity_id
_entity_poly.type
_entity_poly.pdbx_seq_one_letter_code
_entity_poly.pdbx_strand_id
1 'polypeptide(L)'
;MAATTLFESPLLSVIDYRCTQTPSDRPFTESHGRYSLAYVRKGSVGCRARGKSFQLVAGSFMVGFPGDEYVCTHDHHDHADECLSFQLAPELVDAIGGPSGPWRSGALPPLAELMVLGELAQASAEANANVGLDEVGTALAARFLETASGARSKAGTDRSGDRRRAVEAAQWIDANSSDQIDLGDAARAAGLSPFHFLRIFSGALGVTPHQYLVRSRLRHAARLLADEERPITDVALDVGFADLSNFVRTFHRAAQVSPGGFRRAARGDRKIFQERLAAAL
;
A
#
# COMPACT_ATOMS: atom_id res chain seq x y z
N MET A 1 -2.37 -18.38 -9.36
CA MET A 1 -2.16 -16.92 -9.46
C MET A 1 -2.43 -16.48 -10.89
N ALA A 2 -3.30 -15.49 -11.10
CA ALA A 2 -3.51 -14.86 -12.41
C ALA A 2 -2.69 -13.57 -12.47
N ALA A 3 -2.03 -13.32 -13.61
CA ALA A 3 -1.26 -12.11 -13.86
C ALA A 3 -1.73 -11.51 -15.19
N THR A 4 -2.07 -10.21 -15.17
CA THR A 4 -2.51 -9.49 -16.37
C THR A 4 -1.64 -8.25 -16.54
N THR A 5 -0.94 -8.14 -17.66
CA THR A 5 -0.18 -6.93 -17.99
C THR A 5 -1.16 -5.82 -18.41
N LEU A 6 -1.18 -4.73 -17.65
CA LEU A 6 -2.03 -3.56 -17.90
C LEU A 6 -1.32 -2.48 -18.72
N PHE A 7 0.00 -2.39 -18.57
CA PHE A 7 0.84 -1.44 -19.29
C PHE A 7 2.23 -2.05 -19.51
N GLU A 8 2.84 -1.78 -20.66
CA GLU A 8 4.19 -2.22 -20.97
C GLU A 8 4.93 -1.18 -21.81
N SER A 9 6.15 -0.87 -21.37
CA SER A 9 7.12 -0.05 -22.09
C SER A 9 8.54 -0.58 -21.81
N PRO A 10 9.57 -0.10 -22.53
CA PRO A 10 10.96 -0.48 -22.23
C PRO A 10 11.38 -0.17 -20.79
N LEU A 11 10.86 0.92 -20.21
CA LEU A 11 11.28 1.42 -18.88
C LEU A 11 10.42 0.91 -17.74
N LEU A 12 9.14 0.64 -17.98
CA LEU A 12 8.17 0.29 -16.94
C LEU A 12 7.12 -0.68 -17.47
N SER A 13 6.80 -1.72 -16.70
CA SER A 13 5.58 -2.50 -16.90
C SER A 13 4.73 -2.51 -15.62
N VAL A 14 3.40 -2.59 -15.80
CA VAL A 14 2.45 -2.65 -14.70
C VAL A 14 1.61 -3.92 -14.85
N ILE A 15 1.62 -4.74 -13.81
CA ILE A 15 0.99 -6.06 -13.82
C ILE A 15 -0.02 -6.14 -12.66
N ASP A 16 -1.25 -6.54 -12.98
CA ASP A 16 -2.28 -6.90 -12.01
C ASP A 16 -2.13 -8.36 -11.64
N TYR A 17 -1.79 -8.62 -10.38
CA TYR A 17 -1.73 -9.96 -9.80
C TYR A 17 -2.95 -10.22 -8.92
N ARG A 18 -3.62 -11.34 -9.19
CA ARG A 18 -4.71 -11.86 -8.37
C ARG A 18 -4.37 -13.28 -7.93
N CYS A 19 -4.12 -13.43 -6.65
CA CYS A 19 -3.76 -14.71 -6.07
C CYS A 19 -4.99 -15.36 -5.45
N THR A 20 -5.21 -16.63 -5.80
CA THR A 20 -6.27 -17.46 -5.25
C THR A 20 -5.71 -18.64 -4.45
N GLN A 21 -4.41 -18.61 -4.12
CA GLN A 21 -3.78 -19.65 -3.32
C GLN A 21 -4.34 -19.64 -1.89
N THR A 22 -4.35 -20.82 -1.30
CA THR A 22 -4.88 -21.07 0.05
C THR A 22 -3.75 -21.54 0.99
N PRO A 23 -3.97 -21.61 2.30
CA PRO A 23 -2.98 -22.13 3.25
C PRO A 23 -2.53 -23.59 2.97
N SER A 24 -3.32 -24.35 2.21
CA SER A 24 -2.99 -25.74 1.83
C SER A 24 -2.01 -25.82 0.64
N ASP A 25 -1.86 -24.73 -0.11
CA ASP A 25 -0.96 -24.70 -1.26
C ASP A 25 0.51 -24.60 -0.81
N ARG A 26 1.38 -25.33 -1.50
CA ARG A 26 2.81 -25.32 -1.17
C ARG A 26 3.44 -24.01 -1.65
N PRO A 27 4.07 -23.23 -0.75
CA PRO A 27 4.86 -22.09 -1.17
C PRO A 27 6.00 -22.51 -2.11
N PHE A 28 6.26 -21.72 -3.12
CA PHE A 28 7.38 -21.92 -4.04
C PHE A 28 8.26 -20.68 -4.08
N THR A 29 9.52 -20.87 -4.42
CA THR A 29 10.47 -19.77 -4.55
C THR A 29 10.33 -19.12 -5.90
N GLU A 30 10.26 -17.80 -5.90
CA GLU A 30 10.29 -16.94 -7.07
C GLU A 30 11.50 -16.02 -7.01
N SER A 31 11.83 -15.36 -8.12
CA SER A 31 12.89 -14.36 -8.16
C SER A 31 12.42 -13.09 -8.86
N HIS A 32 12.91 -11.94 -8.37
CA HIS A 32 12.64 -10.66 -9.01
C HIS A 32 13.50 -10.51 -10.27
N GLY A 33 12.90 -10.42 -11.44
CA GLY A 33 13.59 -10.17 -12.70
C GLY A 33 13.98 -8.70 -12.90
N ARG A 34 13.25 -7.79 -12.27
CA ARG A 34 13.44 -6.32 -12.33
C ARG A 34 13.29 -5.72 -10.93
N TYR A 35 13.66 -4.45 -10.78
CA TYR A 35 13.21 -3.66 -9.63
C TYR A 35 11.69 -3.64 -9.61
N SER A 36 11.06 -3.83 -8.46
CA SER A 36 9.60 -3.86 -8.41
C SER A 36 9.03 -3.26 -7.13
N LEU A 37 7.88 -2.62 -7.28
CA LEU A 37 7.03 -2.13 -6.20
C LEU A 37 5.66 -2.73 -6.39
N ALA A 38 5.29 -3.72 -5.59
CA ALA A 38 3.97 -4.34 -5.65
C ALA A 38 3.09 -3.83 -4.52
N TYR A 39 2.08 -3.04 -4.88
CA TYR A 39 1.08 -2.47 -3.98
C TYR A 39 0.02 -3.52 -3.65
N VAL A 40 -0.10 -3.88 -2.39
CA VAL A 40 -1.19 -4.74 -1.90
C VAL A 40 -2.46 -3.89 -1.78
N ARG A 41 -3.38 -4.06 -2.72
CA ARG A 41 -4.63 -3.29 -2.76
C ARG A 41 -5.77 -3.94 -1.99
N LYS A 42 -5.72 -5.29 -1.85
CA LYS A 42 -6.74 -6.06 -1.15
C LYS A 42 -6.14 -7.33 -0.55
N GLY A 43 -6.71 -7.79 0.56
CA GLY A 43 -6.26 -8.99 1.25
C GLY A 43 -4.95 -8.80 2.00
N SER A 44 -4.19 -9.87 2.09
CA SER A 44 -2.89 -9.89 2.76
C SER A 44 -2.02 -11.02 2.22
N VAL A 45 -0.70 -10.86 2.27
CA VAL A 45 0.27 -11.87 1.83
C VAL A 45 1.44 -11.93 2.80
N GLY A 46 1.84 -13.13 3.21
CA GLY A 46 3.13 -13.34 3.87
C GLY A 46 4.24 -13.38 2.82
N CYS A 47 5.38 -12.75 3.10
CA CYS A 47 6.53 -12.77 2.23
C CYS A 47 7.79 -13.10 3.01
N ARG A 48 8.59 -14.03 2.52
CA ARG A 48 9.95 -14.30 3.03
C ARG A 48 10.94 -13.90 1.95
N ALA A 49 11.80 -12.93 2.28
CA ALA A 49 12.84 -12.44 1.39
C ALA A 49 14.07 -12.07 2.21
N ARG A 50 15.28 -12.34 1.68
CA ARG A 50 16.55 -11.95 2.30
C ARG A 50 16.69 -12.40 3.76
N GLY A 51 16.19 -13.60 4.10
CA GLY A 51 16.22 -14.16 5.46
C GLY A 51 15.26 -13.52 6.46
N LYS A 52 14.34 -12.66 6.00
CA LYS A 52 13.33 -11.98 6.83
C LYS A 52 11.93 -12.40 6.41
N SER A 53 10.98 -12.36 7.37
CA SER A 53 9.57 -12.60 7.12
C SER A 53 8.79 -11.31 7.33
N PHE A 54 7.90 -11.03 6.39
CA PHE A 54 7.05 -9.84 6.37
C PHE A 54 5.58 -10.25 6.29
N GLN A 55 4.71 -9.46 6.90
CA GLN A 55 3.26 -9.56 6.71
C GLN A 55 2.80 -8.30 5.98
N LEU A 56 2.27 -8.48 4.78
CA LEU A 56 1.78 -7.43 3.93
C LEU A 56 0.26 -7.43 3.98
N VAL A 57 -0.32 -6.31 4.31
CA VAL A 57 -1.77 -6.06 4.33
C VAL A 57 -2.11 -4.97 3.33
N ALA A 58 -3.38 -4.74 3.07
CA ALA A 58 -3.80 -3.67 2.17
C ALA A 58 -3.14 -2.33 2.53
N GLY A 59 -2.49 -1.70 1.55
CA GLY A 59 -1.67 -0.50 1.72
C GLY A 59 -0.17 -0.74 1.85
N SER A 60 0.27 -1.98 2.06
CA SER A 60 1.70 -2.37 2.09
C SER A 60 2.29 -2.48 0.70
N PHE A 61 3.62 -2.47 0.63
CA PHE A 61 4.37 -2.74 -0.60
C PHE A 61 5.35 -3.88 -0.43
N MET A 62 5.37 -4.81 -1.38
CA MET A 62 6.51 -5.70 -1.57
C MET A 62 7.53 -4.98 -2.47
N VAL A 63 8.80 -5.06 -2.08
CA VAL A 63 9.90 -4.37 -2.77
C VAL A 63 10.85 -5.43 -3.32
N GLY A 64 11.01 -5.44 -4.65
CA GLY A 64 11.88 -6.37 -5.35
C GLY A 64 13.16 -5.73 -5.83
N PHE A 65 14.26 -6.45 -5.63
CA PHE A 65 15.57 -6.15 -6.19
C PHE A 65 15.95 -7.25 -7.19
N PRO A 66 16.45 -6.93 -8.40
CA PRO A 66 16.81 -7.92 -9.41
C PRO A 66 17.71 -9.02 -8.85
N GLY A 67 17.34 -10.28 -9.09
CA GLY A 67 18.05 -11.45 -8.61
C GLY A 67 17.78 -11.89 -7.18
N ASP A 68 17.05 -11.10 -6.38
CA ASP A 68 16.63 -11.54 -5.05
C ASP A 68 15.53 -12.61 -5.16
N GLU A 69 15.68 -13.67 -4.38
CA GLU A 69 14.65 -14.70 -4.23
C GLU A 69 13.66 -14.32 -3.11
N TYR A 70 12.41 -14.70 -3.32
CA TYR A 70 11.35 -14.54 -2.33
C TYR A 70 10.39 -15.72 -2.37
N VAL A 71 9.66 -15.89 -1.27
CA VAL A 71 8.60 -16.90 -1.14
C VAL A 71 7.35 -16.21 -0.61
N CYS A 72 6.27 -16.23 -1.37
CA CYS A 72 4.96 -15.84 -0.88
C CYS A 72 4.36 -16.97 -0.03
N THR A 73 3.76 -16.62 1.10
CA THR A 73 3.07 -17.54 1.98
C THR A 73 1.65 -17.05 2.22
N HIS A 74 0.71 -18.00 2.28
CA HIS A 74 -0.72 -17.70 2.42
C HIS A 74 -1.26 -18.26 3.76
N ASP A 75 -0.44 -18.26 4.80
CA ASP A 75 -0.73 -18.89 6.10
C ASP A 75 -1.95 -18.29 6.83
N HIS A 76 -2.49 -17.18 6.35
CA HIS A 76 -3.51 -16.39 7.04
C HIS A 76 -4.71 -16.03 6.18
N HIS A 77 -4.88 -16.68 5.01
CA HIS A 77 -5.90 -16.29 4.05
C HIS A 77 -7.07 -17.27 3.98
N ASP A 78 -8.24 -16.75 4.29
CA ASP A 78 -9.49 -17.29 3.77
C ASP A 78 -9.93 -16.55 2.49
N HIS A 79 -9.16 -15.53 2.05
CA HIS A 79 -9.52 -14.64 0.93
C HIS A 79 -8.32 -14.35 0.01
N ALA A 80 -8.60 -14.24 -1.30
CA ALA A 80 -7.63 -13.86 -2.32
C ALA A 80 -6.95 -12.51 -2.01
N ASP A 81 -5.66 -12.42 -2.30
CA ASP A 81 -4.92 -11.16 -2.31
C ASP A 81 -4.78 -10.61 -3.72
N GLU A 82 -4.78 -9.28 -3.82
CA GLU A 82 -4.65 -8.57 -5.07
C GLU A 82 -3.54 -7.52 -4.96
N CYS A 83 -2.62 -7.53 -5.93
CA CYS A 83 -1.49 -6.61 -5.98
C CYS A 83 -1.36 -5.95 -7.34
N LEU A 84 -1.03 -4.66 -7.35
CA LEU A 84 -0.63 -3.94 -8.55
C LEU A 84 0.89 -3.76 -8.52
N SER A 85 1.60 -4.43 -9.42
CA SER A 85 3.07 -4.48 -9.45
C SER A 85 3.62 -3.60 -10.56
N PHE A 86 4.49 -2.67 -10.17
CA PHE A 86 5.29 -1.82 -11.05
C PHE A 86 6.68 -2.42 -11.17
N GLN A 87 7.06 -2.84 -12.38
CA GLN A 87 8.36 -3.42 -12.67
C GLN A 87 9.18 -2.41 -13.47
N LEU A 88 10.29 -1.95 -12.88
CA LEU A 88 11.12 -0.87 -13.41
C LEU A 88 12.40 -1.42 -14.02
N ALA A 89 12.76 -0.87 -15.18
CA ALA A 89 14.06 -1.10 -15.77
C ALA A 89 15.18 -0.38 -14.99
N PRO A 90 16.42 -0.88 -15.03
CA PRO A 90 17.54 -0.22 -14.36
C PRO A 90 17.72 1.25 -14.76
N GLU A 91 17.50 1.57 -16.03
CA GLU A 91 17.62 2.92 -16.58
C GLU A 91 16.66 3.92 -15.91
N LEU A 92 15.42 3.48 -15.64
CA LEU A 92 14.46 4.31 -14.92
C LEU A 92 14.86 4.47 -13.44
N VAL A 93 15.33 3.39 -12.81
CA VAL A 93 15.81 3.43 -11.42
C VAL A 93 17.00 4.38 -11.30
N ASP A 94 17.94 4.34 -12.22
CA ASP A 94 19.09 5.25 -12.25
C ASP A 94 18.67 6.72 -12.43
N ALA A 95 17.67 6.98 -13.28
CA ALA A 95 17.14 8.32 -13.52
C ALA A 95 16.45 8.94 -12.29
N ILE A 96 15.85 8.13 -11.42
CA ILE A 96 15.11 8.61 -10.23
C ILE A 96 15.93 8.57 -8.93
N GLY A 97 17.23 8.30 -8.97
CA GLY A 97 18.11 8.34 -7.79
C GLY A 97 18.94 7.07 -7.55
N GLY A 98 18.89 6.11 -8.46
CA GLY A 98 19.74 4.92 -8.48
C GLY A 98 19.31 3.80 -7.52
N PRO A 99 20.06 2.68 -7.54
CA PRO A 99 19.77 1.45 -6.80
C PRO A 99 20.21 1.56 -5.34
N SER A 100 19.65 2.52 -4.60
CA SER A 100 19.97 2.79 -3.19
C SER A 100 19.41 1.72 -2.22
N GLY A 101 19.78 1.84 -0.94
CA GLY A 101 19.41 0.90 0.13
C GLY A 101 17.92 0.54 0.24
N PRO A 102 16.97 1.47 0.01
CA PRO A 102 15.54 1.17 0.03
C PRO A 102 15.11 0.00 -0.86
N TRP A 103 15.70 -0.19 -2.04
CA TRP A 103 15.38 -1.32 -2.93
C TRP A 103 15.69 -2.69 -2.33
N ARG A 104 16.49 -2.74 -1.26
CA ARG A 104 16.82 -3.98 -0.56
C ARG A 104 16.00 -4.18 0.73
N SER A 105 14.94 -3.41 0.93
CA SER A 105 14.08 -3.52 2.12
C SER A 105 13.25 -4.81 2.16
N GLY A 106 12.90 -5.38 1.00
CA GLY A 106 12.03 -6.53 0.80
C GLY A 106 10.54 -6.19 0.98
N ALA A 107 10.21 -5.31 1.91
CA ALA A 107 8.84 -4.86 2.12
C ALA A 107 8.78 -3.50 2.83
N LEU A 108 7.69 -2.77 2.61
CA LEU A 108 7.33 -1.57 3.35
C LEU A 108 5.97 -1.75 4.02
N PRO A 109 5.82 -1.24 5.25
CA PRO A 109 4.51 -1.13 5.87
C PRO A 109 3.60 -0.18 5.08
N PRO A 110 2.30 -0.13 5.38
CA PRO A 110 1.40 0.86 4.78
C PRO A 110 1.87 2.28 5.11
N LEU A 111 2.51 2.98 4.18
CA LEU A 111 2.93 4.38 4.31
C LEU A 111 1.93 5.28 3.60
N ALA A 112 1.44 6.32 4.28
CA ALA A 112 0.35 7.15 3.77
C ALA A 112 0.69 7.79 2.42
N GLU A 113 1.93 8.23 2.27
CA GLU A 113 2.44 8.91 1.07
C GLU A 113 2.46 8.00 -0.16
N LEU A 114 2.77 6.73 0.03
CA LEU A 114 2.79 5.72 -1.05
C LEU A 114 1.39 5.17 -1.33
N MET A 115 0.58 5.00 -0.28
CA MET A 115 -0.77 4.46 -0.43
C MET A 115 -1.65 5.34 -1.30
N VAL A 116 -1.57 6.66 -1.15
CA VAL A 116 -2.36 7.60 -1.96
C VAL A 116 -2.00 7.50 -3.44
N LEU A 117 -0.72 7.33 -3.77
CA LEU A 117 -0.28 7.07 -5.15
C LEU A 117 -0.67 5.66 -5.61
N GLY A 118 -0.64 4.68 -4.72
CA GLY A 118 -1.12 3.32 -5.00
C GLY A 118 -2.61 3.30 -5.38
N GLU A 119 -3.45 4.07 -4.68
CA GLU A 119 -4.89 4.18 -5.02
C GLU A 119 -5.11 4.99 -6.30
N LEU A 120 -4.29 6.00 -6.59
CA LEU A 120 -4.33 6.70 -7.88
C LEU A 120 -3.98 5.76 -9.04
N ALA A 121 -2.94 4.94 -8.85
CA ALA A 121 -2.56 3.91 -9.83
C ALA A 121 -3.66 2.87 -10.02
N GLN A 122 -4.33 2.47 -8.94
CA GLN A 122 -5.48 1.56 -9.01
C GLN A 122 -6.63 2.19 -9.81
N ALA A 123 -6.97 3.46 -9.54
CA ALA A 123 -7.99 4.19 -10.28
C ALA A 123 -7.63 4.30 -11.78
N SER A 124 -6.35 4.53 -12.10
CA SER A 124 -5.86 4.53 -13.48
C SER A 124 -5.97 3.14 -14.14
N ALA A 125 -5.65 2.08 -13.41
CA ALA A 125 -5.77 0.71 -13.89
C ALA A 125 -7.24 0.29 -14.16
N GLU A 126 -8.18 0.87 -13.45
CA GLU A 126 -9.64 0.66 -13.60
C GLU A 126 -10.30 1.65 -14.56
N ALA A 127 -9.53 2.51 -15.22
CA ALA A 127 -9.99 3.60 -16.08
C ALA A 127 -10.88 4.65 -15.36
N ASN A 128 -10.78 4.75 -14.04
CA ASN A 128 -11.47 5.74 -13.20
C ASN A 128 -10.64 7.02 -13.01
N ALA A 129 -9.40 7.05 -13.51
CA ALA A 129 -8.55 8.23 -13.52
C ALA A 129 -7.91 8.46 -14.89
N ASN A 130 -7.67 9.74 -15.22
CA ASN A 130 -7.11 10.18 -16.51
C ASN A 130 -5.58 10.45 -16.40
N VAL A 131 -4.87 9.64 -15.62
CA VAL A 131 -3.41 9.68 -15.47
C VAL A 131 -2.83 8.38 -16.00
N GLY A 132 -1.75 8.46 -16.77
CA GLY A 132 -1.11 7.26 -17.33
C GLY A 132 -0.49 6.38 -16.23
N LEU A 133 -0.54 5.06 -16.41
CA LEU A 133 0.10 4.12 -15.49
C LEU A 133 1.62 4.30 -15.42
N ASP A 134 2.24 4.76 -16.50
CA ASP A 134 3.65 5.13 -16.56
C ASP A 134 3.95 6.38 -15.72
N GLU A 135 3.10 7.40 -15.82
CA GLU A 135 3.24 8.64 -15.04
C GLU A 135 3.11 8.34 -13.53
N VAL A 136 2.06 7.60 -13.13
CA VAL A 136 1.83 7.26 -11.72
C VAL A 136 2.91 6.30 -11.21
N GLY A 137 3.32 5.30 -12.01
CA GLY A 137 4.35 4.34 -11.63
C GLY A 137 5.71 5.01 -11.40
N THR A 138 6.07 5.97 -12.25
CA THR A 138 7.30 6.76 -12.09
C THR A 138 7.24 7.64 -10.84
N ALA A 139 6.11 8.33 -10.60
CA ALA A 139 5.90 9.13 -9.40
C ALA A 139 5.93 8.28 -8.12
N LEU A 140 5.34 7.09 -8.15
CA LEU A 140 5.37 6.14 -7.04
C LEU A 140 6.80 5.70 -6.71
N ALA A 141 7.61 5.38 -7.73
CA ALA A 141 8.98 4.95 -7.55
C ALA A 141 9.89 6.07 -6.99
N ALA A 142 9.72 7.30 -7.47
CA ALA A 142 10.44 8.45 -6.92
C ALA A 142 10.04 8.72 -5.46
N ARG A 143 8.75 8.72 -5.15
CA ARG A 143 8.25 8.88 -3.78
C ARG A 143 8.70 7.76 -2.84
N PHE A 144 8.82 6.55 -3.36
CA PHE A 144 9.36 5.40 -2.61
C PHE A 144 10.79 5.69 -2.13
N LEU A 145 11.67 6.20 -2.98
CA LEU A 145 13.05 6.51 -2.60
C LEU A 145 13.13 7.59 -1.52
N GLU A 146 12.28 8.61 -1.59
CA GLU A 146 12.22 9.67 -0.56
C GLU A 146 11.74 9.13 0.80
N THR A 147 10.63 8.38 0.80
CA THR A 147 9.98 7.95 2.04
C THR A 147 10.63 6.74 2.68
N ALA A 148 11.15 5.81 1.89
CA ALA A 148 11.70 4.55 2.39
C ALA A 148 13.07 4.72 3.06
N SER A 149 13.81 5.79 2.78
CA SER A 149 15.10 6.09 3.44
C SER A 149 14.97 6.24 4.97
N GLY A 150 13.79 6.62 5.46
CA GLY A 150 13.45 6.73 6.89
C GLY A 150 12.64 5.56 7.46
N ALA A 151 12.02 4.76 6.61
CA ALA A 151 11.12 3.70 7.01
C ALA A 151 11.85 2.35 7.09
N ARG A 152 11.95 1.78 8.28
CA ARG A 152 12.42 0.40 8.45
C ARG A 152 11.23 -0.52 8.68
N SER A 153 10.96 -1.42 7.74
CA SER A 153 10.09 -2.56 8.03
C SER A 153 10.78 -3.42 9.11
N LYS A 154 10.12 -3.56 10.26
CA LYS A 154 10.60 -4.49 11.28
C LYS A 154 10.26 -5.90 10.80
N ALA A 155 11.29 -6.70 10.52
CA ALA A 155 11.09 -8.13 10.34
C ALA A 155 10.53 -8.70 11.64
N GLY A 156 9.34 -9.27 11.59
CA GLY A 156 8.69 -9.82 12.77
C GLY A 156 9.41 -11.06 13.26
N THR A 157 9.83 -11.04 14.53
CA THR A 157 10.26 -12.23 15.28
C THR A 157 9.07 -12.89 15.97
N ASP A 158 7.85 -12.38 15.73
CA ASP A 158 6.64 -12.80 16.42
C ASP A 158 6.22 -14.24 16.05
N ARG A 159 5.59 -14.92 17.01
CA ARG A 159 5.02 -16.26 16.80
C ARG A 159 3.99 -16.24 15.67
N SER A 160 3.85 -17.35 14.94
CA SER A 160 2.90 -17.43 13.83
C SER A 160 1.46 -17.04 14.20
N GLY A 161 1.01 -17.44 15.40
CA GLY A 161 -0.31 -17.07 15.92
C GLY A 161 -0.50 -15.57 16.17
N ASP A 162 0.56 -14.86 16.59
CA ASP A 162 0.50 -13.40 16.80
C ASP A 162 0.45 -12.66 15.47
N ARG A 163 1.19 -13.13 14.45
CA ARG A 163 1.13 -12.58 13.09
C ARG A 163 -0.27 -12.73 12.49
N ARG A 164 -0.86 -13.93 12.61
CA ARG A 164 -2.23 -14.18 12.15
C ARG A 164 -3.23 -13.22 12.77
N ARG A 165 -3.23 -13.07 14.09
CA ARG A 165 -4.11 -12.13 14.80
C ARG A 165 -3.91 -10.67 14.37
N ALA A 166 -2.66 -10.26 14.11
CA ALA A 166 -2.37 -8.91 13.63
C ALA A 166 -2.95 -8.67 12.22
N VAL A 167 -2.86 -9.65 11.33
CA VAL A 167 -3.41 -9.59 9.97
C VAL A 167 -4.94 -9.58 10.00
N GLU A 168 -5.56 -10.51 10.75
CA GLU A 168 -7.02 -10.55 10.92
C GLU A 168 -7.56 -9.22 11.50
N ALA A 169 -6.86 -8.66 12.48
CA ALA A 169 -7.23 -7.37 13.04
C ALA A 169 -7.05 -6.20 12.03
N ALA A 170 -6.02 -6.23 11.19
CA ALA A 170 -5.86 -5.22 10.14
C ALA A 170 -7.00 -5.28 9.12
N GLN A 171 -7.40 -6.47 8.72
CA GLN A 171 -8.56 -6.67 7.84
C GLN A 171 -9.85 -6.18 8.49
N TRP A 172 -10.04 -6.47 9.78
CA TRP A 172 -11.18 -5.97 10.54
C TRP A 172 -11.19 -4.44 10.64
N ILE A 173 -10.03 -3.82 10.97
CA ILE A 173 -9.90 -2.35 11.01
C ILE A 173 -10.21 -1.73 9.64
N ASP A 174 -9.72 -2.34 8.56
CA ASP A 174 -9.97 -1.85 7.21
C ASP A 174 -11.45 -1.90 6.84
N ALA A 175 -12.11 -3.02 7.13
CA ALA A 175 -13.53 -3.22 6.86
C ALA A 175 -14.45 -2.31 7.69
N ASN A 176 -14.01 -1.87 8.89
CA ASN A 176 -14.78 -1.02 9.79
C ASN A 176 -14.20 0.42 9.90
N SER A 177 -13.34 0.80 8.96
CA SER A 177 -12.60 2.07 9.07
C SER A 177 -13.47 3.32 8.98
N SER A 178 -14.64 3.24 8.36
CA SER A 178 -15.65 4.31 8.32
C SER A 178 -16.30 4.57 9.67
N ASP A 179 -16.30 3.59 10.56
CA ASP A 179 -16.94 3.69 11.86
C ASP A 179 -16.04 4.38 12.91
N GLN A 180 -16.65 4.82 14.02
CA GLN A 180 -15.92 5.36 15.15
C GLN A 180 -15.40 4.24 16.04
N ILE A 181 -14.39 3.51 15.53
CA ILE A 181 -13.72 2.43 16.25
C ILE A 181 -12.52 2.94 17.04
N ASP A 182 -12.26 2.33 18.19
CA ASP A 182 -11.12 2.61 19.04
C ASP A 182 -10.17 1.41 19.19
N LEU A 183 -9.10 1.60 19.96
CA LEU A 183 -8.12 0.54 20.25
C LEU A 183 -8.76 -0.66 20.98
N GLY A 184 -9.72 -0.39 21.85
CA GLY A 184 -10.44 -1.42 22.61
C GLY A 184 -11.29 -2.29 21.70
N ASP A 185 -11.96 -1.71 20.72
CA ASP A 185 -12.79 -2.44 19.75
C ASP A 185 -11.91 -3.38 18.89
N ALA A 186 -10.81 -2.86 18.35
CA ALA A 186 -9.89 -3.65 17.55
C ALA A 186 -9.21 -4.77 18.37
N ALA A 187 -8.84 -4.50 19.64
CA ALA A 187 -8.27 -5.49 20.53
C ALA A 187 -9.29 -6.59 20.88
N ARG A 188 -10.55 -6.22 21.10
CA ARG A 188 -11.66 -7.15 21.36
C ARG A 188 -11.91 -8.04 20.16
N ALA A 189 -11.93 -7.49 18.94
CA ALA A 189 -12.05 -8.26 17.71
C ALA A 189 -10.93 -9.28 17.54
N ALA A 190 -9.71 -8.94 17.99
CA ALA A 190 -8.55 -9.86 17.99
C ALA A 190 -8.53 -10.85 19.16
N GLY A 191 -9.46 -10.77 20.11
CA GLY A 191 -9.47 -11.59 21.34
C GLY A 191 -8.28 -11.30 22.28
N LEU A 192 -7.82 -10.06 22.35
CA LEU A 192 -6.64 -9.64 23.09
C LEU A 192 -6.91 -8.45 24.03
N SER A 193 -6.06 -8.29 25.06
CA SER A 193 -6.04 -7.03 25.81
C SER A 193 -5.46 -5.89 24.93
N PRO A 194 -5.87 -4.62 25.13
CA PRO A 194 -5.38 -3.49 24.32
C PRO A 194 -3.85 -3.37 24.28
N PHE A 195 -3.18 -3.59 25.40
CA PHE A 195 -1.71 -3.52 25.47
C PHE A 195 -1.04 -4.63 24.65
N HIS A 196 -1.53 -5.87 24.80
CA HIS A 196 -1.00 -7.00 24.04
C HIS A 196 -1.25 -6.84 22.55
N PHE A 197 -2.47 -6.41 22.18
CA PHE A 197 -2.84 -6.11 20.81
C PHE A 197 -1.93 -5.05 20.17
N LEU A 198 -1.73 -3.91 20.85
CA LEU A 198 -0.85 -2.84 20.36
C LEU A 198 0.58 -3.37 20.08
N ARG A 199 1.12 -4.19 20.98
CA ARG A 199 2.46 -4.75 20.83
C ARG A 199 2.57 -5.68 19.61
N ILE A 200 1.68 -6.67 19.49
CA ILE A 200 1.76 -7.65 18.38
C ILE A 200 1.43 -7.01 17.04
N PHE A 201 0.43 -6.13 16.99
CA PHE A 201 0.04 -5.44 15.75
C PHE A 201 1.20 -4.59 15.22
N SER A 202 1.79 -3.75 16.10
CA SER A 202 2.89 -2.88 15.70
C SER A 202 4.17 -3.68 15.37
N GLY A 203 4.40 -4.80 16.05
CA GLY A 203 5.51 -5.70 15.77
C GLY A 203 5.39 -6.38 14.40
N ALA A 204 4.20 -6.91 14.11
CA ALA A 204 3.96 -7.65 12.87
C ALA A 204 3.84 -6.76 11.63
N LEU A 205 3.17 -5.60 11.75
CA LEU A 205 2.80 -4.75 10.60
C LEU A 205 3.64 -3.47 10.47
N GLY A 206 4.50 -3.16 11.44
CA GLY A 206 5.38 -1.98 11.41
C GLY A 206 4.67 -0.65 11.62
N VAL A 207 3.36 -0.66 11.92
CA VAL A 207 2.51 0.51 12.16
C VAL A 207 1.61 0.27 13.36
N THR A 208 1.20 1.33 14.07
CA THR A 208 0.22 1.18 15.15
C THR A 208 -1.20 0.97 14.61
N PRO A 209 -2.14 0.38 15.37
CA PRO A 209 -3.54 0.23 14.96
C PRO A 209 -4.18 1.56 14.56
N HIS A 210 -3.95 2.63 15.32
CA HIS A 210 -4.46 3.96 14.99
C HIS A 210 -3.87 4.52 13.68
N GLN A 211 -2.55 4.35 13.46
CA GLN A 211 -1.94 4.75 12.20
C GLN A 211 -2.54 3.97 11.03
N TYR A 212 -2.78 2.67 11.21
CA TYR A 212 -3.39 1.84 10.19
C TYR A 212 -4.83 2.29 9.89
N LEU A 213 -5.64 2.54 10.92
CA LEU A 213 -7.02 3.07 10.77
C LEU A 213 -7.04 4.38 9.96
N VAL A 214 -6.21 5.35 10.34
CA VAL A 214 -6.14 6.63 9.61
C VAL A 214 -5.72 6.42 8.16
N ARG A 215 -4.78 5.51 7.92
CA ARG A 215 -4.31 5.18 6.56
C ARG A 215 -5.38 4.47 5.73
N SER A 216 -6.14 3.55 6.33
CA SER A 216 -7.30 2.92 5.67
C SER A 216 -8.34 3.97 5.25
N ARG A 217 -8.66 4.93 6.13
CA ARG A 217 -9.53 6.07 5.81
C ARG A 217 -9.01 6.91 4.64
N LEU A 218 -7.71 7.24 4.65
CA LEU A 218 -7.08 7.99 3.56
C LEU A 218 -7.10 7.22 2.24
N ARG A 219 -6.88 5.91 2.28
CA ARG A 219 -6.95 5.02 1.12
C ARG A 219 -8.35 5.01 0.51
N HIS A 220 -9.37 4.82 1.33
CA HIS A 220 -10.76 4.87 0.88
C HIS A 220 -11.14 6.26 0.34
N ALA A 221 -10.68 7.34 1.02
CA ALA A 221 -10.89 8.70 0.52
C ALA A 221 -10.23 8.94 -0.84
N ALA A 222 -8.98 8.47 -1.04
CA ALA A 222 -8.29 8.63 -2.32
C ALA A 222 -9.06 7.93 -3.46
N ARG A 223 -9.61 6.74 -3.20
CA ARG A 223 -10.45 6.00 -4.14
C ARG A 223 -11.71 6.77 -4.51
N LEU A 224 -12.48 7.23 -3.50
CA LEU A 224 -13.70 8.04 -3.73
C LEU A 224 -13.39 9.37 -4.44
N LEU A 225 -12.28 10.01 -4.14
CA LEU A 225 -11.87 11.26 -4.78
C LEU A 225 -11.49 11.06 -6.25
N ALA A 226 -10.92 9.91 -6.62
CA ALA A 226 -10.57 9.61 -8.01
C ALA A 226 -11.80 9.28 -8.86
N ASP A 227 -12.76 8.56 -8.30
CA ASP A 227 -13.90 7.99 -9.01
C ASP A 227 -15.14 8.92 -9.01
N GLU A 228 -15.44 9.60 -7.91
CA GLU A 228 -16.70 10.27 -7.68
C GLU A 228 -16.63 11.81 -7.63
N GLU A 229 -17.74 12.48 -8.07
CA GLU A 229 -17.90 13.95 -7.98
C GLU A 229 -18.54 14.45 -6.66
N ARG A 230 -18.59 13.61 -5.66
CA ARG A 230 -19.21 13.94 -4.37
C ARG A 230 -18.51 15.12 -3.68
N PRO A 231 -19.22 15.92 -2.87
CA PRO A 231 -18.61 16.96 -2.04
C PRO A 231 -17.46 16.40 -1.17
N ILE A 232 -16.37 17.16 -1.05
CA ILE A 232 -15.22 16.75 -0.23
C ILE A 232 -15.63 16.51 1.23
N THR A 233 -16.60 17.26 1.72
CA THR A 233 -17.16 17.10 3.08
C THR A 233 -17.80 15.72 3.25
N ASP A 234 -18.60 15.30 2.26
CA ASP A 234 -19.28 13.99 2.32
C ASP A 234 -18.27 12.85 2.29
N VAL A 235 -17.26 12.95 1.40
CA VAL A 235 -16.16 11.97 1.38
C VAL A 235 -15.47 11.90 2.75
N ALA A 236 -15.17 13.05 3.38
CA ALA A 236 -14.51 13.08 4.68
C ALA A 236 -15.32 12.34 5.76
N LEU A 237 -16.62 12.60 5.82
CA LEU A 237 -17.51 11.99 6.81
C LEU A 237 -17.70 10.48 6.54
N ASP A 238 -17.92 10.12 5.29
CA ASP A 238 -18.16 8.72 4.90
C ASP A 238 -16.97 7.80 5.16
N VAL A 239 -15.74 8.32 5.06
CA VAL A 239 -14.55 7.52 5.39
C VAL A 239 -14.19 7.57 6.88
N GLY A 240 -15.01 8.20 7.72
CA GLY A 240 -14.93 8.17 9.18
C GLY A 240 -14.14 9.31 9.84
N PHE A 241 -13.82 10.41 9.13
CA PHE A 241 -13.27 11.61 9.79
C PHE A 241 -14.40 12.39 10.50
N ALA A 242 -14.12 12.81 11.73
CA ALA A 242 -15.10 13.56 12.52
C ALA A 242 -15.34 14.99 12.01
N ASP A 243 -14.34 15.57 11.32
CA ASP A 243 -14.45 16.93 10.77
C ASP A 243 -13.60 17.10 9.50
N LEU A 244 -14.05 18.01 8.63
CA LEU A 244 -13.43 18.32 7.35
C LEU A 244 -12.00 18.89 7.50
N SER A 245 -11.75 19.70 8.51
CA SER A 245 -10.45 20.35 8.70
C SER A 245 -9.36 19.34 9.03
N ASN A 246 -9.66 18.38 9.89
CA ASN A 246 -8.76 17.26 10.20
C ASN A 246 -8.52 16.39 8.98
N PHE A 247 -9.57 16.07 8.23
CA PHE A 247 -9.45 15.33 6.97
C PHE A 247 -8.51 16.02 5.98
N VAL A 248 -8.79 17.28 5.65
CA VAL A 248 -8.00 18.06 4.67
C VAL A 248 -6.54 18.13 5.08
N ARG A 249 -6.25 18.42 6.35
CA ARG A 249 -4.87 18.49 6.87
C ARG A 249 -4.16 17.14 6.80
N THR A 250 -4.86 16.05 7.18
CA THR A 250 -4.29 14.69 7.20
C THR A 250 -4.06 14.18 5.78
N PHE A 251 -5.01 14.40 4.89
CA PHE A 251 -4.90 14.03 3.48
C PHE A 251 -3.78 14.82 2.78
N HIS A 252 -3.72 16.16 3.02
CA HIS A 252 -2.65 17.00 2.46
C HIS A 252 -1.26 16.54 2.90
N ARG A 253 -1.11 16.12 4.16
CA ARG A 253 0.18 15.59 4.65
C ARG A 253 0.58 14.30 3.92
N ALA A 254 -0.37 13.43 3.61
CA ALA A 254 -0.12 12.19 2.90
C ALA A 254 0.11 12.41 1.39
N ALA A 255 -0.76 13.18 0.74
CA ALA A 255 -0.78 13.34 -0.71
C ALA A 255 0.09 14.51 -1.22
N GLN A 256 0.56 15.42 -0.33
CA GLN A 256 1.22 16.69 -0.65
C GLN A 256 0.34 17.66 -1.48
N VAL A 257 -0.93 17.30 -1.69
CA VAL A 257 -1.96 18.13 -2.32
C VAL A 257 -3.25 18.08 -1.49
N SER A 258 -4.11 19.09 -1.66
CA SER A 258 -5.44 19.06 -1.04
C SER A 258 -6.31 17.95 -1.67
N PRO A 259 -7.37 17.46 -0.98
CA PRO A 259 -8.32 16.50 -1.55
C PRO A 259 -8.88 16.93 -2.91
N GLY A 260 -9.24 18.22 -3.06
CA GLY A 260 -9.68 18.77 -4.34
C GLY A 260 -8.59 18.84 -5.39
N GLY A 261 -7.33 19.07 -4.99
CA GLY A 261 -6.15 18.99 -5.87
C GLY A 261 -5.93 17.56 -6.36
N PHE A 262 -6.01 16.59 -5.47
CA PHE A 262 -5.90 15.18 -5.81
C PHE A 262 -6.97 14.75 -6.83
N ARG A 263 -8.24 15.13 -6.60
CA ARG A 263 -9.34 14.88 -7.54
C ARG A 263 -9.05 15.45 -8.93
N ARG A 264 -8.56 16.70 -9.02
CA ARG A 264 -8.21 17.30 -10.31
C ARG A 264 -7.05 16.56 -10.98
N ALA A 265 -6.01 16.18 -10.22
CA ALA A 265 -4.91 15.39 -10.76
C ALA A 265 -5.40 14.06 -11.32
N ALA A 266 -6.23 13.33 -10.57
CA ALA A 266 -6.84 12.07 -11.03
C ALA A 266 -7.66 12.23 -12.32
N ARG A 267 -8.25 13.41 -12.54
CA ARG A 267 -9.00 13.77 -13.76
C ARG A 267 -8.15 14.33 -14.90
N GLY A 268 -6.83 14.26 -14.78
CA GLY A 268 -5.90 14.65 -15.83
C GLY A 268 -5.39 16.08 -15.76
N ASP A 269 -5.52 16.78 -14.62
CA ASP A 269 -4.80 18.05 -14.41
C ASP A 269 -3.31 17.75 -14.24
N ARG A 270 -2.60 17.71 -15.37
CA ARG A 270 -1.18 17.37 -15.45
C ARG A 270 -0.31 18.34 -14.66
N LYS A 271 -0.70 19.61 -14.58
CA LYS A 271 0.07 20.60 -13.80
C LYS A 271 0.09 20.26 -12.32
N ILE A 272 -1.05 19.93 -11.74
CA ILE A 272 -1.12 19.51 -10.32
C ILE A 272 -0.41 18.18 -10.13
N PHE A 273 -0.57 17.22 -11.05
CA PHE A 273 0.10 15.94 -10.96
C PHE A 273 1.62 16.11 -10.96
N GLN A 274 2.17 16.79 -11.97
CA GLN A 274 3.62 16.93 -12.13
C GLN A 274 4.25 17.83 -11.07
N GLU A 275 3.65 18.99 -10.74
CA GLU A 275 4.23 19.95 -9.79
C GLU A 275 4.08 19.56 -8.32
N ARG A 276 3.15 18.66 -7.99
CA ARG A 276 2.78 18.37 -6.60
C ARG A 276 2.83 16.90 -6.22
N LEU A 277 2.24 16.01 -7.02
CA LEU A 277 2.22 14.57 -6.73
C LEU A 277 3.51 13.88 -7.18
N ALA A 278 4.06 14.29 -8.31
CA ALA A 278 5.28 13.77 -8.89
C ALA A 278 6.51 14.69 -8.63
N ALA A 279 6.40 15.65 -7.73
CA ALA A 279 7.44 16.67 -7.47
C ALA A 279 8.78 16.12 -6.95
N ALA A 280 8.89 14.80 -6.81
CA ALA A 280 10.11 14.07 -6.49
C ALA A 280 10.95 13.72 -7.74
N LEU A 281 10.47 14.08 -8.92
CA LEU A 281 11.16 13.90 -10.21
C LEU A 281 11.89 15.19 -10.60
#